data_5f5750fc1d09d36e3f39e18db23c0380
#
_entry.id   5f5750fc1d09d36e3f39e18db23c0380
#
_cell.length_a   1.000
_cell.length_b   1.000
_cell.length_c   1.000
_cell.angle_alpha   90.00
_cell.angle_beta   90.00
_cell.angle_gamma   90.00
#
_symmetry.space_group_name_H-M   'P 1'
#
loop_
_entity.id
_entity.type
_entity.pdbx_description
1 polymer ?
#
loop_
_entity_poly.entity_id
_entity_poly.type
_entity_poly.pdbx_seq_one_letter_code
_entity_poly.pdbx_strand_id
1 'polypeptide(L)'
;MTSSLVGSEMCIRDSSYAVAAKLLLEREKIDFSKRNVILVHQFVTWRGAAERSDSETLSLGGVDEIDAGLFFDFDYVALGHLHNPQKLGRETVRYAGSPMPYSFSEIRRKKGITVVELKEKGVVSLDFIPLETKRQFREIKGPLEEILAAGRETGGSEDYIRCILTNSEALLDPVGQLRRIYPNLMTLEFEQQAASFSDEVLLDTETARPEELFARFFERQNEKELDETQKKLLECIWKGTEEKA
;
A
#
# COMPACT_ATOMS: atom_id res chain seq x y z
N MET A 1 7.62 20.87 28.28
CA MET A 1 6.53 21.82 28.05
C MET A 1 5.88 21.44 26.75
N THR A 2 4.68 20.89 26.82
CA THR A 2 3.86 20.58 25.64
C THR A 2 3.08 21.86 25.31
N SER A 3 3.49 22.61 24.30
CA SER A 3 2.69 23.72 23.80
C SER A 3 1.62 23.15 22.86
N SER A 4 0.39 23.20 23.31
CA SER A 4 -0.79 22.96 22.49
C SER A 4 -0.97 24.14 21.55
N LEU A 5 -0.79 23.90 20.25
CA LEU A 5 -1.07 24.88 19.20
C LEU A 5 -2.57 24.89 18.89
N VAL A 6 -3.35 25.56 19.73
CA VAL A 6 -4.73 25.96 19.41
C VAL A 6 -4.74 27.50 19.36
N GLY A 7 -4.95 28.05 18.16
CA GLY A 7 -5.30 29.45 17.99
C GLY A 7 -4.30 30.32 17.21
N SER A 8 -4.19 30.09 15.92
CA SER A 8 -3.99 31.18 14.95
C SER A 8 -4.67 30.77 13.64
N GLU A 9 -5.94 31.11 13.54
CA GLU A 9 -6.67 31.13 12.26
C GLU A 9 -6.12 32.25 11.40
N MET A 10 -4.97 32.04 10.76
CA MET A 10 -4.53 32.95 9.75
C MET A 10 -3.81 32.20 8.63
N CYS A 11 -4.51 32.05 7.51
CA CYS A 11 -3.99 31.79 6.15
C CYS A 11 -3.21 30.51 5.88
N ILE A 12 -3.44 29.42 6.62
CA ILE A 12 -2.82 28.12 6.31
C ILE A 12 -3.63 27.35 5.23
N ARG A 13 -4.81 27.82 4.86
CA ARG A 13 -5.70 27.09 3.93
C ARG A 13 -5.15 26.86 2.53
N ASP A 14 -4.16 27.64 2.09
CA ASP A 14 -3.56 27.55 0.75
C ASP A 14 -2.04 27.28 0.76
N SER A 15 -1.45 26.99 1.94
CA SER A 15 -0.02 26.71 2.05
C SER A 15 0.24 25.21 2.10
N SER A 16 1.29 24.74 1.36
CA SER A 16 1.73 23.35 1.43
C SER A 16 2.21 23.01 2.85
N TYR A 17 2.18 21.73 3.21
CA TYR A 17 2.72 21.22 4.49
C TYR A 17 4.17 21.65 4.71
N ALA A 18 4.98 21.73 3.65
CA ALA A 18 6.36 22.19 3.70
C ALA A 18 6.46 23.64 4.21
N VAL A 19 5.60 24.54 3.74
CA VAL A 19 5.56 25.94 4.19
C VAL A 19 5.12 26.03 5.63
N ALA A 20 4.08 25.26 6.01
CA ALA A 20 3.59 25.23 7.39
C ALA A 20 4.65 24.71 8.36
N ALA A 21 5.36 23.62 8.01
CA ALA A 21 6.44 23.05 8.81
C ALA A 21 7.59 24.06 9.00
N LYS A 22 7.98 24.75 7.93
CA LYS A 22 9.03 25.79 7.98
C LYS A 22 8.64 26.92 8.92
N LEU A 23 7.43 27.45 8.80
CA LEU A 23 6.94 28.53 9.67
C LEU A 23 6.88 28.13 11.14
N LEU A 24 6.49 26.87 11.44
CA LEU A 24 6.50 26.35 12.79
C LEU A 24 7.92 26.27 13.37
N LEU A 25 8.89 25.79 12.60
CA LEU A 25 10.29 25.70 13.02
C LEU A 25 10.90 27.10 13.24
N GLU A 26 10.60 28.05 12.38
CA GLU A 26 11.08 29.45 12.51
C GLU A 26 10.49 30.14 13.75
N ARG A 27 9.25 29.79 14.12
CA ARG A 27 8.59 30.33 15.31
C ARG A 27 9.22 29.81 16.60
N GLU A 28 9.64 28.55 16.62
CA GLU A 28 10.29 27.95 17.77
C GLU A 28 11.75 28.40 17.85
N LYS A 29 12.13 29.03 18.95
CA LYS A 29 13.51 29.47 19.18
C LYS A 29 14.39 28.28 19.61
N ILE A 30 14.75 27.44 18.64
CA ILE A 30 15.50 26.22 18.87
C ILE A 30 16.97 26.56 19.08
N ASP A 31 17.52 26.13 20.23
CA ASP A 31 18.96 26.27 20.52
C ASP A 31 19.72 25.08 19.95
N PHE A 32 20.20 25.21 18.70
CA PHE A 32 20.98 24.17 18.03
C PHE A 32 22.38 23.93 18.60
N SER A 33 22.83 24.68 19.61
CA SER A 33 24.02 24.31 20.36
C SER A 33 23.81 23.11 21.28
N LYS A 34 22.55 22.82 21.61
CA LYS A 34 22.13 21.66 22.40
C LYS A 34 21.74 20.47 21.53
N ARG A 35 21.54 19.31 22.14
CA ARG A 35 21.00 18.15 21.46
C ARG A 35 19.53 18.36 21.18
N ASN A 36 19.12 18.25 19.91
CA ASN A 36 17.77 18.44 19.47
C ASN A 36 17.29 17.19 18.73
N VAL A 37 16.09 16.71 19.10
CA VAL A 37 15.38 15.64 18.43
C VAL A 37 14.03 16.18 18.01
N ILE A 38 13.63 15.86 16.78
CA ILE A 38 12.29 16.19 16.28
C ILE A 38 11.54 14.91 15.90
N LEU A 39 10.26 14.86 16.22
CA LEU A 39 9.32 13.81 15.79
C LEU A 39 8.36 14.43 14.77
N VAL A 40 8.27 13.80 13.60
CA VAL A 40 7.44 14.28 12.49
C VAL A 40 6.61 13.12 11.97
N HIS A 41 5.29 13.28 11.89
CA HIS A 41 4.40 12.31 11.28
C HIS A 41 3.80 12.91 10.00
N GLN A 42 4.58 12.85 8.91
CA GLN A 42 4.24 13.42 7.61
C GLN A 42 4.96 12.68 6.48
N PHE A 43 4.49 12.90 5.24
CA PHE A 43 5.17 12.41 4.06
C PHE A 43 6.41 13.26 3.79
N VAL A 44 7.56 12.76 4.20
CA VAL A 44 8.87 13.41 4.03
C VAL A 44 9.67 12.65 3.01
N THR A 45 10.30 13.36 2.08
CA THR A 45 11.15 12.76 1.05
C THR A 45 12.55 13.35 1.08
N TRP A 46 13.48 12.73 0.41
CA TRP A 46 14.79 13.30 0.13
C TRP A 46 15.00 13.34 -1.38
N ARG A 47 15.10 14.56 -1.94
CA ARG A 47 15.21 14.79 -3.39
C ARG A 47 14.05 14.14 -4.18
N GLY A 48 12.84 14.20 -3.64
CA GLY A 48 11.63 13.64 -4.25
C GLY A 48 11.52 12.12 -4.18
N ALA A 49 12.38 11.44 -3.39
CA ALA A 49 12.37 9.98 -3.27
C ALA A 49 12.08 9.52 -1.84
N ALA A 50 11.14 8.58 -1.69
CA ALA A 50 10.92 7.74 -0.52
C ALA A 50 10.22 6.45 -0.96
N GLU A 51 10.58 5.31 -0.35
CA GLU A 51 9.92 4.04 -0.62
C GLU A 51 8.59 3.95 0.11
N ARG A 52 7.54 3.60 -0.62
CA ARG A 52 6.17 3.46 -0.12
C ARG A 52 5.70 2.03 -0.19
N SER A 53 4.65 1.72 0.55
CA SER A 53 3.92 0.46 0.50
C SER A 53 2.46 0.68 0.07
N ASP A 54 1.78 -0.39 -0.35
CA ASP A 54 0.39 -0.31 -0.83
C ASP A 54 -0.62 0.04 0.30
N SER A 55 -0.19 -0.06 1.55
CA SER A 55 -1.02 0.29 2.72
C SER A 55 -1.05 1.78 3.04
N GLU A 56 -0.24 2.60 2.34
CA GLU A 56 -0.12 4.02 2.60
C GLU A 56 -1.02 4.83 1.67
N THR A 57 -1.94 5.61 2.26
CA THR A 57 -2.84 6.46 1.50
C THR A 57 -2.14 7.76 1.10
N LEU A 58 -2.25 8.13 -0.17
CA LEU A 58 -1.73 9.40 -0.68
C LEU A 58 -2.84 10.44 -0.76
N SER A 59 -2.54 11.66 -0.36
CA SER A 59 -3.35 12.81 -0.78
C SER A 59 -3.15 13.07 -2.27
N LEU A 60 -4.24 13.26 -2.98
CA LEU A 60 -4.22 13.64 -4.39
C LEU A 60 -3.62 15.05 -4.52
N GLY A 61 -2.54 15.18 -5.29
CA GLY A 61 -2.01 16.49 -5.69
C GLY A 61 -0.60 16.88 -5.22
N GLY A 62 0.15 16.00 -4.52
CA GLY A 62 1.56 16.28 -4.15
C GLY A 62 1.78 17.42 -3.16
N VAL A 63 0.71 17.94 -2.56
CA VAL A 63 0.74 19.10 -1.63
C VAL A 63 1.32 18.72 -0.26
N ASP A 64 1.41 17.40 0.02
CA ASP A 64 1.73 16.88 1.35
C ASP A 64 3.22 16.55 1.54
N GLU A 65 4.05 16.76 0.52
CA GLU A 65 5.47 16.42 0.55
C GLU A 65 6.31 17.49 1.26
N ILE A 66 7.17 17.04 2.18
CA ILE A 66 8.16 17.88 2.87
C ILE A 66 9.56 17.37 2.54
N ASP A 67 10.48 18.24 2.12
CA ASP A 67 11.87 17.85 1.92
C ASP A 67 12.58 17.64 3.27
N ALA A 68 13.30 16.51 3.39
CA ALA A 68 14.02 16.12 4.61
C ALA A 68 15.12 17.14 4.99
N GLY A 69 15.62 17.92 4.04
CA GLY A 69 16.61 18.96 4.28
C GLY A 69 16.16 20.00 5.30
N LEU A 70 14.83 20.22 5.42
CA LEU A 70 14.27 21.12 6.43
C LEU A 70 14.64 20.72 7.87
N PHE A 71 14.94 19.45 8.10
CA PHE A 71 15.20 18.88 9.43
C PHE A 71 16.68 18.56 9.68
N PHE A 72 17.58 18.89 8.78
CA PHE A 72 18.99 18.45 8.89
C PHE A 72 19.80 19.10 10.03
N ASP A 73 19.30 20.18 10.63
CA ASP A 73 19.95 20.80 11.80
C ASP A 73 19.71 20.03 13.10
N PHE A 74 18.74 19.10 13.12
CA PHE A 74 18.48 18.25 14.28
C PHE A 74 19.47 17.10 14.36
N ASP A 75 19.83 16.68 15.58
CA ASP A 75 20.73 15.54 15.81
C ASP A 75 20.06 14.23 15.37
N TYR A 76 18.76 14.09 15.65
CA TYR A 76 17.95 12.96 15.22
C TYR A 76 16.54 13.41 14.80
N VAL A 77 16.07 12.84 13.70
CA VAL A 77 14.72 13.08 13.15
C VAL A 77 13.98 11.75 13.09
N ALA A 78 13.00 11.59 13.97
CA ALA A 78 12.13 10.43 14.00
C ALA A 78 10.92 10.68 13.10
N LEU A 79 10.88 9.99 11.95
CA LEU A 79 9.78 10.09 11.00
C LEU A 79 8.78 8.94 11.19
N GLY A 80 7.50 9.27 11.20
CA GLY A 80 6.36 8.37 11.08
C GLY A 80 5.58 8.67 9.80
N HIS A 81 4.59 7.86 9.48
CA HIS A 81 3.74 7.84 8.29
C HIS A 81 4.09 6.70 7.34
N LEU A 82 5.32 6.60 6.83
CA LEU A 82 5.71 5.50 5.96
C LEU A 82 6.00 4.23 6.77
N HIS A 83 5.48 3.09 6.28
CA HIS A 83 5.55 1.80 6.96
C HIS A 83 6.87 1.07 6.72
N ASN A 84 7.65 1.45 5.71
CA ASN A 84 8.96 0.88 5.45
C ASN A 84 10.04 1.63 6.24
N PRO A 85 10.82 0.94 7.12
CA PRO A 85 11.97 1.54 7.77
C PRO A 85 13.01 1.97 6.73
N GLN A 86 13.31 3.25 6.69
CA GLN A 86 14.25 3.81 5.70
C GLN A 86 14.86 5.11 6.18
N LYS A 87 16.08 5.40 5.72
CA LYS A 87 16.73 6.69 5.92
C LYS A 87 16.47 7.66 4.78
N LEU A 88 16.51 8.94 5.08
CA LEU A 88 16.42 10.01 4.10
C LEU A 88 17.66 10.92 4.16
N GLY A 89 18.51 10.82 3.16
CA GLY A 89 19.77 11.56 3.08
C GLY A 89 20.84 11.07 4.05
N ARG A 90 20.57 11.08 5.37
CA ARG A 90 21.52 10.61 6.40
C ARG A 90 20.87 9.60 7.34
N GLU A 91 21.69 8.82 8.06
CA GLU A 91 21.23 7.74 8.97
C GLU A 91 20.32 8.26 10.09
N THR A 92 20.58 9.47 10.58
CA THR A 92 19.84 10.07 11.71
C THR A 92 18.56 10.78 11.32
N VAL A 93 18.17 10.75 10.03
CA VAL A 93 16.87 11.21 9.51
C VAL A 93 16.17 10.00 8.90
N ARG A 94 15.22 9.44 9.62
CA ARG A 94 14.67 8.15 9.19
C ARG A 94 13.25 7.87 9.63
N TYR A 95 12.56 7.10 8.80
CA TYR A 95 11.32 6.45 9.17
C TYR A 95 11.60 5.23 10.05
N ALA A 96 10.89 5.14 11.17
CA ALA A 96 10.94 3.95 12.02
C ALA A 96 10.23 2.76 11.35
N GLY A 97 9.27 3.03 10.48
CA GLY A 97 8.40 2.04 9.88
C GLY A 97 7.27 1.61 10.82
N SER A 98 6.51 0.62 10.41
CA SER A 98 5.46 0.00 11.21
C SER A 98 5.99 -1.21 11.99
N PRO A 99 5.39 -1.56 13.16
CA PRO A 99 5.84 -2.69 13.98
C PRO A 99 5.59 -4.05 13.33
N MET A 100 4.64 -4.12 12.38
CA MET A 100 4.32 -5.31 11.60
C MET A 100 3.93 -4.91 10.17
N PRO A 101 3.93 -5.82 9.20
CA PRO A 101 3.37 -5.55 7.88
C PRO A 101 1.88 -5.21 7.97
N TYR A 102 1.42 -4.27 7.15
CA TYR A 102 0.01 -3.94 6.95
C TYR A 102 -0.47 -4.24 5.52
N SER A 103 0.46 -4.60 4.63
CA SER A 103 0.18 -5.05 3.27
C SER A 103 1.15 -6.14 2.81
N PHE A 104 0.78 -6.84 1.74
CA PHE A 104 1.64 -7.87 1.16
C PHE A 104 2.89 -7.29 0.45
N SER A 105 2.90 -6.02 0.09
CA SER A 105 4.10 -5.35 -0.42
C SER A 105 5.20 -5.19 0.63
N GLU A 106 4.85 -5.33 1.91
CA GLU A 106 5.78 -5.17 3.03
C GLU A 106 6.41 -6.48 3.55
N ILE A 107 5.99 -7.65 3.04
CA ILE A 107 6.41 -8.98 3.57
C ILE A 107 7.91 -9.22 3.53
N ARG A 108 8.63 -8.56 2.60
CA ARG A 108 10.08 -8.68 2.45
C ARG A 108 10.86 -7.68 3.29
N ARG A 109 10.17 -6.80 4.03
CA ARG A 109 10.80 -5.75 4.84
C ARG A 109 10.92 -6.19 6.28
N LYS A 110 12.10 -5.96 6.86
CA LYS A 110 12.33 -6.22 8.28
C LYS A 110 11.55 -5.19 9.10
N LYS A 111 10.69 -5.67 9.99
CA LYS A 111 9.92 -4.84 10.93
C LYS A 111 10.57 -4.88 12.29
N GLY A 112 10.56 -3.75 13.00
CA GLY A 112 11.24 -3.67 14.29
C GLY A 112 11.22 -2.28 14.90
N ILE A 113 12.03 -2.12 15.93
CA ILE A 113 12.19 -0.87 16.68
C ILE A 113 13.60 -0.33 16.43
N THR A 114 13.68 0.95 16.09
CA THR A 114 14.96 1.67 16.06
C THR A 114 15.26 2.21 17.47
N VAL A 115 16.33 1.74 18.07
CA VAL A 115 16.87 2.26 19.33
C VAL A 115 17.85 3.38 19.00
N VAL A 116 17.64 4.53 19.62
CA VAL A 116 18.46 5.72 19.37
C VAL A 116 19.18 6.11 20.64
N GLU A 117 20.49 6.06 20.64
CA GLU A 117 21.32 6.52 21.74
C GLU A 117 21.94 7.88 21.38
N LEU A 118 21.57 8.90 22.14
CA LEU A 118 22.10 10.26 22.00
C LEU A 118 23.28 10.43 22.98
N LYS A 119 24.47 10.54 22.46
CA LYS A 119 25.70 10.79 23.22
C LYS A 119 25.98 12.29 23.31
N GLU A 120 27.20 12.70 23.03
CA GLU A 120 27.52 14.11 22.93
C GLU A 120 26.83 14.77 21.74
N LYS A 121 26.77 16.11 21.69
CA LYS A 121 26.17 16.85 20.58
C LYS A 121 26.72 16.35 19.23
N GLY A 122 25.80 15.96 18.34
CA GLY A 122 26.14 15.47 17.01
C GLY A 122 26.50 13.96 16.96
N VAL A 123 26.62 13.28 18.11
CA VAL A 123 26.95 11.85 18.17
C VAL A 123 25.69 11.05 18.48
N VAL A 124 25.22 10.29 17.49
CA VAL A 124 24.03 9.43 17.58
C VAL A 124 24.39 8.03 17.16
N SER A 125 24.06 7.04 17.99
CA SER A 125 24.17 5.64 17.63
C SER A 125 22.77 5.04 17.44
N LEU A 126 22.65 4.12 16.48
CA LEU A 126 21.39 3.52 16.08
C LEU A 126 21.51 2.01 16.07
N ASP A 127 20.60 1.35 16.76
CA ASP A 127 20.45 -0.09 16.75
C ASP A 127 19.04 -0.46 16.29
N PHE A 128 18.91 -1.60 15.60
CA PHE A 128 17.62 -2.09 15.14
C PHE A 128 17.27 -3.42 15.81
N ILE A 129 16.18 -3.44 16.54
CA ILE A 129 15.66 -4.65 17.20
C ILE A 129 14.50 -5.18 16.36
N PRO A 130 14.67 -6.33 15.68
CA PRO A 130 13.59 -6.93 14.91
C PRO A 130 12.45 -7.37 15.83
N LEU A 131 11.20 -7.19 15.37
CA LEU A 131 10.01 -7.68 16.04
C LEU A 131 9.49 -8.93 15.33
N GLU A 132 9.20 -9.95 16.12
CA GLU A 132 8.51 -11.13 15.64
C GLU A 132 7.01 -10.98 15.88
N THR A 133 6.23 -11.16 14.83
CA THR A 133 4.78 -11.11 14.90
C THR A 133 4.20 -12.50 15.15
N LYS A 134 3.11 -12.60 15.90
CA LYS A 134 2.42 -13.87 16.17
C LYS A 134 1.94 -14.55 14.89
N ARG A 135 1.55 -13.77 13.89
CA ARG A 135 1.15 -14.22 12.56
C ARG A 135 1.95 -13.44 11.52
N GLN A 136 2.44 -14.15 10.53
CA GLN A 136 3.19 -13.56 9.43
C GLN A 136 2.25 -13.22 8.26
N PHE A 137 2.63 -12.25 7.45
CA PHE A 137 2.07 -12.09 6.12
C PHE A 137 2.85 -12.97 5.15
N ARG A 138 2.16 -13.86 4.44
CA ARG A 138 2.78 -14.80 3.50
C ARG A 138 2.05 -14.84 2.18
N GLU A 139 2.83 -14.94 1.13
CA GLU A 139 2.33 -15.20 -0.22
C GLU A 139 2.57 -16.68 -0.56
N ILE A 140 1.53 -17.35 -1.04
CA ILE A 140 1.60 -18.71 -1.57
C ILE A 140 1.11 -18.68 -3.01
N LYS A 141 1.84 -19.37 -3.91
CA LYS A 141 1.55 -19.39 -5.34
C LYS A 141 1.65 -20.81 -5.87
N GLY A 142 0.67 -21.20 -6.69
CA GLY A 142 0.65 -22.51 -7.34
C GLY A 142 -0.75 -22.96 -7.73
N PRO A 143 -0.88 -24.16 -8.29
CA PRO A 143 -2.18 -24.81 -8.51
C PRO A 143 -2.90 -25.08 -7.17
N LEU A 144 -4.23 -24.97 -7.18
CA LEU A 144 -5.05 -25.16 -5.97
C LEU A 144 -4.75 -26.47 -5.26
N GLU A 145 -4.68 -27.58 -6.01
CA GLU A 145 -4.47 -28.92 -5.46
C GLU A 145 -3.13 -29.04 -4.72
N GLU A 146 -2.05 -28.47 -5.27
CA GLU A 146 -0.73 -28.49 -4.66
C GLU A 146 -0.71 -27.66 -3.37
N ILE A 147 -1.33 -26.49 -3.38
CA ILE A 147 -1.44 -25.63 -2.19
C ILE A 147 -2.23 -26.32 -1.09
N LEU A 148 -3.33 -26.98 -1.43
CA LEU A 148 -4.14 -27.74 -0.47
C LEU A 148 -3.39 -28.96 0.07
N ALA A 149 -2.65 -29.68 -0.78
CA ALA A 149 -1.86 -30.84 -0.37
C ALA A 149 -0.75 -30.41 0.61
N ALA A 150 0.06 -29.43 0.24
CA ALA A 150 1.11 -28.88 1.10
C ALA A 150 0.56 -28.34 2.43
N GLY A 151 -0.59 -27.71 2.41
CA GLY A 151 -1.24 -27.22 3.61
C GLY A 151 -1.73 -28.33 4.54
N ARG A 152 -2.24 -29.43 4.00
CA ARG A 152 -2.63 -30.62 4.80
C ARG A 152 -1.44 -31.30 5.46
N GLU A 153 -0.32 -31.43 4.73
CA GLU A 153 0.91 -32.02 5.25
C GLU A 153 1.51 -31.21 6.39
N THR A 154 1.45 -29.90 6.32
CA THR A 154 1.98 -28.99 7.36
C THR A 154 1.02 -28.67 8.49
N GLY A 155 -0.23 -29.14 8.43
CA GLY A 155 -1.28 -28.81 9.38
C GLY A 155 -1.91 -27.41 9.19
N GLY A 156 -1.68 -26.79 8.06
CA GLY A 156 -2.17 -25.44 7.74
C GLY A 156 -1.37 -24.32 8.39
N SER A 157 -1.92 -23.11 8.37
CA SER A 157 -1.29 -21.95 9.00
C SER A 157 -2.34 -20.90 9.37
N GLU A 158 -2.16 -20.29 10.54
CA GLU A 158 -2.92 -19.11 10.97
C GLU A 158 -2.34 -17.77 10.46
N ASP A 159 -1.31 -17.81 9.63
CA ASP A 159 -0.75 -16.61 9.01
C ASP A 159 -1.76 -15.92 8.09
N TYR A 160 -1.54 -14.64 7.83
CA TYR A 160 -2.31 -13.87 6.85
C TYR A 160 -1.81 -14.23 5.45
N ILE A 161 -2.68 -14.86 4.65
CA ILE A 161 -2.30 -15.45 3.37
C ILE A 161 -2.85 -14.65 2.19
N ARG A 162 -1.97 -14.29 1.26
CA ARG A 162 -2.29 -13.98 -0.13
C ARG A 162 -2.03 -15.23 -0.96
N CYS A 163 -3.06 -15.72 -1.63
CA CYS A 163 -2.94 -16.88 -2.50
C CYS A 163 -3.04 -16.45 -3.96
N ILE A 164 -2.06 -16.86 -4.78
CA ILE A 164 -2.05 -16.63 -6.22
C ILE A 164 -2.18 -17.98 -6.92
N LEU A 165 -3.36 -18.23 -7.48
CA LEU A 165 -3.63 -19.47 -8.21
C LEU A 165 -3.13 -19.39 -9.64
N THR A 166 -2.47 -20.46 -10.07
CA THR A 166 -1.93 -20.60 -11.44
C THR A 166 -2.82 -21.46 -12.34
N ASN A 167 -3.98 -21.90 -11.83
CA ASN A 167 -4.93 -22.70 -12.61
C ASN A 167 -5.51 -21.90 -13.78
N SER A 168 -5.58 -22.54 -14.95
CA SER A 168 -6.21 -22.00 -16.16
C SER A 168 -7.69 -22.35 -16.27
N GLU A 169 -8.15 -23.32 -15.52
CA GLU A 169 -9.53 -23.84 -15.51
C GLU A 169 -10.39 -23.21 -14.42
N ALA A 170 -11.70 -23.24 -14.61
CA ALA A 170 -12.64 -22.77 -13.60
C ALA A 170 -12.62 -23.71 -12.38
N LEU A 171 -12.43 -23.13 -11.21
CA LEU A 171 -12.36 -23.85 -9.94
C LEU A 171 -13.67 -23.70 -9.17
N LEU A 172 -14.12 -24.81 -8.55
CA LEU A 172 -15.30 -24.81 -7.71
C LEU A 172 -14.91 -24.42 -6.27
N ASP A 173 -15.46 -23.30 -5.77
CA ASP A 173 -15.27 -22.78 -4.41
C ASP A 173 -13.81 -22.82 -3.89
N PRO A 174 -12.84 -22.22 -4.60
CA PRO A 174 -11.45 -22.24 -4.17
C PRO A 174 -11.25 -21.50 -2.82
N VAL A 175 -12.02 -20.45 -2.56
CA VAL A 175 -11.97 -19.70 -1.30
C VAL A 175 -12.38 -20.59 -0.12
N GLY A 176 -13.49 -21.31 -0.22
CA GLY A 176 -13.95 -22.19 0.86
C GLY A 176 -13.00 -23.36 1.11
N GLN A 177 -12.40 -23.92 0.04
CA GLN A 177 -11.42 -24.97 0.17
C GLN A 177 -10.14 -24.47 0.87
N LEU A 178 -9.61 -23.32 0.47
CA LEU A 178 -8.41 -22.73 1.07
C LEU A 178 -8.62 -22.33 2.52
N ARG A 179 -9.75 -21.72 2.87
CA ARG A 179 -10.04 -21.29 4.26
C ARG A 179 -10.14 -22.42 5.27
N ARG A 180 -10.37 -23.65 4.85
CA ARG A 180 -10.33 -24.82 5.74
C ARG A 180 -8.92 -25.12 6.25
N ILE A 181 -7.89 -24.70 5.52
CA ILE A 181 -6.47 -24.94 5.81
C ILE A 181 -5.78 -23.62 6.23
N TYR A 182 -6.16 -22.52 5.62
CA TYR A 182 -5.65 -21.19 5.84
C TYR A 182 -6.81 -20.25 6.26
N PRO A 183 -7.24 -20.29 7.53
CA PRO A 183 -8.42 -19.55 7.98
C PRO A 183 -8.31 -18.04 7.77
N ASN A 184 -7.09 -17.49 7.77
CA ASN A 184 -6.80 -16.07 7.53
C ASN A 184 -6.39 -15.80 6.07
N LEU A 185 -7.02 -16.49 5.11
CA LEU A 185 -6.89 -16.12 3.69
C LEU A 185 -7.49 -14.74 3.47
N MET A 186 -6.64 -13.76 3.17
CA MET A 186 -7.01 -12.35 2.95
C MET A 186 -7.33 -12.06 1.49
N THR A 187 -6.50 -12.57 0.57
CA THR A 187 -6.63 -12.29 -0.86
C THR A 187 -6.44 -13.56 -1.66
N LEU A 188 -7.30 -13.75 -2.66
CA LEU A 188 -7.17 -14.77 -3.69
C LEU A 188 -7.08 -14.08 -5.06
N GLU A 189 -6.03 -14.38 -5.78
CA GLU A 189 -5.76 -13.85 -7.12
C GLU A 189 -5.53 -15.00 -8.10
N PHE A 190 -5.80 -14.75 -9.39
CA PHE A 190 -5.50 -15.66 -10.47
C PHE A 190 -4.42 -15.04 -11.36
N GLU A 191 -3.33 -15.77 -11.59
CA GLU A 191 -2.18 -15.26 -12.34
C GLU A 191 -2.54 -14.78 -13.76
N GLN A 192 -3.44 -15.49 -14.45
CA GLN A 192 -3.87 -15.13 -15.80
C GLN A 192 -4.73 -13.86 -15.86
N GLN A 193 -5.47 -13.54 -14.79
CA GLN A 193 -6.27 -12.31 -14.74
C GLN A 193 -5.41 -11.05 -14.52
N ALA A 194 -4.29 -11.18 -13.81
CA ALA A 194 -3.37 -10.08 -13.59
C ALA A 194 -2.66 -9.61 -14.88
N ALA A 195 -2.45 -10.52 -15.84
CA ALA A 195 -1.81 -10.20 -17.12
C ALA A 195 -2.73 -9.45 -18.10
N SER A 196 -4.06 -9.49 -17.91
CA SER A 196 -5.05 -8.92 -18.83
C SER A 196 -5.51 -7.50 -18.49
N PHE A 197 -5.09 -6.93 -17.36
CA PHE A 197 -5.38 -5.55 -16.97
C PHE A 197 -4.30 -4.53 -17.35
N SER A 198 -3.56 -4.76 -18.44
CA SER A 198 -2.67 -3.74 -18.99
C SER A 198 -3.45 -2.67 -19.73
N ASP A 199 -3.10 -1.45 -19.46
CA ASP A 199 -3.56 -0.09 -19.77
C ASP A 199 -4.09 0.29 -21.18
N GLU A 200 -4.61 -0.61 -21.99
CA GLU A 200 -5.06 -0.27 -23.35
C GLU A 200 -6.57 -0.08 -23.54
N VAL A 201 -7.34 0.08 -22.48
CA VAL A 201 -8.82 0.23 -22.56
C VAL A 201 -9.30 1.67 -22.28
N LEU A 202 -8.60 2.67 -22.77
CA LEU A 202 -9.15 4.03 -22.88
C LEU A 202 -9.50 4.38 -24.33
N LEU A 203 -9.99 3.41 -25.11
CA LEU A 203 -10.42 3.67 -26.47
C LEU A 203 -11.94 3.47 -26.60
N ASP A 204 -12.65 4.60 -26.84
CA ASP A 204 -14.00 4.72 -27.37
C ASP A 204 -15.16 4.08 -26.58
N THR A 205 -15.24 4.32 -25.29
CA THR A 205 -16.47 3.97 -24.54
C THR A 205 -17.63 4.96 -24.76
N GLU A 206 -17.35 6.15 -25.29
CA GLU A 206 -18.39 7.19 -25.46
C GLU A 206 -19.32 6.96 -26.65
N THR A 207 -18.96 6.09 -27.60
CA THR A 207 -19.74 5.88 -28.82
C THR A 207 -20.17 4.43 -29.07
N ALA A 208 -19.64 3.46 -28.35
CA ALA A 208 -19.97 2.05 -28.53
C ALA A 208 -21.29 1.68 -27.85
N ARG A 209 -22.12 0.84 -28.54
CA ARG A 209 -23.35 0.31 -27.95
C ARG A 209 -23.03 -0.64 -26.79
N PRO A 210 -23.90 -0.71 -25.75
CA PRO A 210 -23.71 -1.60 -24.63
C PRO A 210 -23.49 -3.07 -25.01
N GLU A 211 -24.17 -3.56 -26.04
CA GLU A 211 -24.02 -4.93 -26.56
C GLU A 211 -22.64 -5.17 -27.15
N GLU A 212 -22.09 -4.19 -27.86
CA GLU A 212 -20.75 -4.26 -28.44
C GLU A 212 -19.67 -4.25 -27.35
N LEU A 213 -19.87 -3.42 -26.31
CA LEU A 213 -18.99 -3.39 -25.15
C LEU A 213 -18.98 -4.73 -24.41
N PHE A 214 -20.17 -5.33 -24.23
CA PHE A 214 -20.27 -6.65 -23.60
C PHE A 214 -19.66 -7.74 -24.46
N ALA A 215 -19.88 -7.74 -25.77
CA ALA A 215 -19.29 -8.74 -26.68
C ALA A 215 -17.76 -8.68 -26.64
N ARG A 216 -17.16 -7.48 -26.69
CA ARG A 216 -15.70 -7.28 -26.55
C ARG A 216 -15.19 -7.72 -25.18
N PHE A 217 -15.92 -7.40 -24.11
CA PHE A 217 -15.60 -7.85 -22.76
C PHE A 217 -15.61 -9.39 -22.66
N PHE A 218 -16.66 -10.02 -23.19
CA PHE A 218 -16.79 -11.48 -23.18
C PHE A 218 -15.64 -12.16 -23.95
N GLU A 219 -15.36 -11.69 -25.19
CA GLU A 219 -14.28 -12.18 -26.02
C GLU A 219 -12.93 -12.09 -25.31
N ARG A 220 -12.66 -10.95 -24.66
CA ARG A 220 -11.43 -10.71 -23.93
C ARG A 220 -11.30 -11.60 -22.69
N GLN A 221 -12.40 -11.85 -21.96
CA GLN A 221 -12.39 -12.67 -20.76
C GLN A 221 -12.31 -14.16 -21.04
N ASN A 222 -12.83 -14.61 -22.18
CA ASN A 222 -12.96 -16.03 -22.50
C ASN A 222 -12.05 -16.47 -23.66
N GLU A 223 -11.27 -15.53 -24.25
CA GLU A 223 -10.47 -15.75 -25.48
C GLU A 223 -11.30 -16.39 -26.62
N LYS A 224 -12.61 -16.10 -26.61
CA LYS A 224 -13.60 -16.71 -27.52
C LYS A 224 -14.76 -15.75 -27.76
N GLU A 225 -15.18 -15.60 -29.00
CA GLU A 225 -16.38 -14.84 -29.36
C GLU A 225 -17.67 -15.47 -28.81
N LEU A 226 -18.70 -14.62 -28.64
CA LEU A 226 -20.04 -15.10 -28.31
C LEU A 226 -20.58 -15.99 -29.46
N ASP A 227 -21.14 -17.14 -29.11
CA ASP A 227 -21.86 -17.98 -30.05
C ASP A 227 -23.24 -17.39 -30.40
N GLU A 228 -23.89 -17.94 -31.44
CA GLU A 228 -25.20 -17.44 -31.93
C GLU A 228 -26.31 -17.51 -30.87
N THR A 229 -26.24 -18.46 -29.94
CA THR A 229 -27.21 -18.60 -28.86
C THR A 229 -27.00 -17.52 -27.80
N GLN A 230 -25.76 -17.25 -27.47
CA GLN A 230 -25.34 -16.21 -26.54
C GLN A 230 -25.65 -14.81 -27.07
N LYS A 231 -25.40 -14.54 -28.38
CA LYS A 231 -25.77 -13.28 -29.04
C LYS A 231 -27.27 -13.02 -28.97
N LYS A 232 -28.09 -14.03 -29.30
CA LYS A 232 -29.56 -13.92 -29.22
C LYS A 232 -30.07 -13.67 -27.78
N LEU A 233 -29.44 -14.32 -26.81
CA LEU A 233 -29.78 -14.13 -25.41
C LEU A 233 -29.43 -12.70 -24.94
N LEU A 234 -28.29 -12.19 -25.36
CA LEU A 234 -27.84 -10.85 -25.05
C LEU A 234 -28.81 -9.79 -25.63
N GLU A 235 -29.20 -9.93 -26.89
CA GLU A 235 -30.20 -9.07 -27.52
C GLU A 235 -31.55 -9.10 -26.78
N CYS A 236 -31.98 -10.28 -26.36
CA CYS A 236 -33.24 -10.44 -25.64
C CYS A 236 -33.22 -9.74 -24.29
N ILE A 237 -32.10 -9.86 -23.55
CA ILE A 237 -31.92 -9.18 -22.26
C ILE A 237 -31.91 -7.67 -22.43
N TRP A 238 -31.22 -7.14 -23.45
CA TRP A 238 -31.12 -5.69 -23.67
C TRP A 238 -32.46 -5.09 -24.08
N LYS A 239 -33.18 -5.72 -25.01
CA LYS A 239 -34.54 -5.28 -25.39
C LYS A 239 -35.54 -5.25 -24.23
N GLY A 240 -35.41 -6.23 -23.31
CA GLY A 240 -36.24 -6.28 -22.12
C GLY A 240 -35.87 -5.25 -21.03
N THR A 241 -34.70 -4.61 -21.12
CA THR A 241 -34.31 -3.50 -20.25
C THR A 241 -34.72 -2.13 -20.81
N GLU A 242 -34.72 -1.95 -22.13
CA GLU A 242 -35.16 -0.72 -22.79
C GLU A 242 -36.68 -0.49 -22.67
N GLU A 243 -37.48 -1.56 -22.62
CA GLU A 243 -38.93 -1.47 -22.41
C GLU A 243 -39.34 -1.11 -20.96
N LYS A 244 -38.39 -1.12 -20.01
CA LYS A 244 -38.64 -0.83 -18.58
C LYS A 244 -38.05 0.51 -18.10
N ALA A 245 -37.37 1.23 -18.96
CA ALA A 245 -36.76 2.53 -18.68
C ALA A 245 -37.57 3.65 -19.32
#